data_a22791b0686e80bc25bf27934fb04fda
#
_entry.id   a22791b0686e80bc25bf27934fb04fda
#
_cell.length_a   1.000
_cell.length_b   1.000
_cell.length_c   1.000
_cell.angle_alpha   90.00
_cell.angle_beta   90.00
_cell.angle_gamma   90.00
#
_symmetry.space_group_name_H-M   'P 1'
#
loop_
_entity.id
_entity.type
_entity.pdbx_description
1 polymer ?
#
loop_
_entity_poly.entity_id
_entity_poly.type
_entity_poly.pdbx_seq_one_letter_code
_entity_poly.pdbx_strand_id
1 'polypeptide(L)' 'MPTVLRVGRFRFYFFSNEGQEPPHIHIKAAEDQAKFWLDPIVLATNYGFAARELNEIEQIIADHQTELLEAWNDYFSQT' A
#
# COMPACT_ATOMS: atom_id res chain seq x y z
N MET A 1 8.22 6.63 -8.56
CA MET A 1 7.28 5.93 -7.67
C MET A 1 6.25 5.19 -8.50
N PRO A 2 6.29 3.88 -8.52
CA PRO A 2 5.29 3.14 -9.29
C PRO A 2 3.94 3.15 -8.56
N THR A 3 2.91 3.62 -9.28
CA THR A 3 1.53 3.51 -8.83
C THR A 3 1.04 2.15 -9.29
N VAL A 4 0.58 1.32 -8.36
CA VAL A 4 0.17 -0.04 -8.68
C VAL A 4 -1.33 -0.23 -8.68
N LEU A 5 -2.09 0.66 -8.05
CA LEU A 5 -3.54 0.53 -7.95
C LEU A 5 -4.16 1.88 -7.64
N ARG A 6 -5.32 2.14 -8.25
CA ARG A 6 -6.15 3.29 -7.87
C ARG A 6 -7.57 2.81 -7.64
N VAL A 7 -8.10 3.16 -6.47
CA VAL A 7 -9.49 2.84 -6.13
C VAL A 7 -10.12 4.10 -5.55
N GLY A 8 -11.10 4.65 -6.26
CA GLY A 8 -11.69 5.91 -5.86
C GLY A 8 -10.64 6.99 -5.78
N ARG A 9 -10.56 7.67 -4.64
CA ARG A 9 -9.58 8.74 -4.44
C ARG A 9 -8.25 8.23 -3.87
N PHE A 10 -8.14 6.94 -3.59
CA PHE A 10 -6.94 6.37 -2.98
C PHE A 10 -5.97 5.91 -4.06
N ARG A 11 -4.71 6.35 -3.95
CA ARG A 11 -3.64 5.90 -4.82
C ARG A 11 -2.70 5.01 -4.02
N PHE A 12 -2.42 3.82 -4.55
CA PHE A 12 -1.57 2.82 -3.90
C PHE A 12 -0.26 2.73 -4.66
N TYR A 13 0.85 2.86 -3.95
CA TYR A 13 2.17 2.91 -4.59
C TYR A 13 3.25 2.44 -3.61
N PHE A 14 4.45 2.17 -4.14
CA PHE A 14 5.61 1.98 -3.28
C PHE A 14 6.80 2.74 -3.86
N PHE A 15 7.77 3.00 -2.98
CA PHE A 15 9.00 3.69 -3.39
C PHE A 15 10.01 2.67 -3.89
N SER A 16 10.83 3.05 -4.87
CA SER A 16 11.74 2.13 -5.52
C SER A 16 12.91 1.68 -4.65
N ASN A 17 13.14 2.32 -3.52
CA ASN A 17 14.28 2.01 -2.67
C ASN A 17 13.90 1.25 -1.39
N GLU A 18 12.74 0.60 -1.37
CA GLU A 18 12.24 -0.06 -0.16
C GLU A 18 12.28 -1.58 -0.20
N GLY A 19 12.99 -2.15 -1.15
CA GLY A 19 13.00 -3.61 -1.33
C GLY A 19 13.63 -4.40 -0.19
N GLN A 20 14.29 -3.76 0.77
CA GLN A 20 14.89 -4.43 1.90
C GLN A 20 13.92 -4.60 3.07
N GLU A 21 12.76 -3.97 3.01
CA GLU A 21 11.72 -4.14 4.02
C GLU A 21 10.77 -5.24 3.58
N PRO A 22 10.00 -5.79 4.53
CA PRO A 22 8.92 -6.71 4.15
C PRO A 22 7.93 -6.01 3.19
N PRO A 23 7.18 -6.77 2.40
CA PRO A 23 6.24 -6.18 1.46
C PRO A 23 5.26 -5.21 2.14
N HIS A 24 5.11 -4.03 1.55
CA HIS A 24 4.20 -3.03 2.07
C HIS A 24 3.69 -2.15 0.93
N ILE A 25 2.72 -1.31 1.24
CA ILE A 25 2.12 -0.40 0.25
C ILE A 25 1.88 0.95 0.91
N HIS A 26 2.12 2.01 0.18
CA HIS A 26 1.79 3.37 0.61
C HIS A 26 0.48 3.77 -0.04
N ILE A 27 -0.32 4.54 0.68
CA ILE A 27 -1.60 5.05 0.20
C ILE A 27 -1.60 6.57 0.36
N LYS A 28 -2.06 7.25 -0.67
CA LYS A 28 -2.19 8.70 -0.63
C LYS A 28 -3.55 9.12 -1.16
N ALA A 29 -4.17 10.09 -0.48
CA ALA A 29 -5.38 10.75 -0.93
C ALA A 29 -5.31 12.19 -0.44
N ALA A 30 -5.25 13.15 -1.36
CA ALA A 30 -5.03 14.57 -1.05
C ALA A 30 -3.74 14.71 -0.23
N GLU A 31 -3.83 15.20 1.00
CA GLU A 31 -2.66 15.39 1.86
C GLU A 31 -2.45 14.23 2.84
N ASP A 32 -3.40 13.31 2.91
CA ASP A 32 -3.34 12.20 3.86
C ASP A 32 -2.52 11.06 3.29
N GLN A 33 -1.76 10.39 4.14
CA GLN A 33 -0.89 9.28 3.74
C GLN A 33 -0.90 8.19 4.79
N ALA A 34 -0.73 6.95 4.33
CA ALA A 34 -0.61 5.81 5.23
C ALA A 34 0.30 4.77 4.61
N LYS A 35 0.79 3.85 5.45
CA LYS A 35 1.60 2.71 5.03
C LYS A 35 1.03 1.48 5.70
N PHE A 36 0.78 0.43 4.92
CA PHE A 36 0.32 -0.86 5.42
C PHE A 36 1.30 -1.95 5.03
N TRP A 37 1.57 -2.86 5.97
CA TRP A 37 2.24 -4.11 5.63
C TRP A 37 1.24 -4.97 4.85
N LEU A 38 1.73 -5.75 3.91
CA LEU A 38 0.87 -6.55 3.04
C LEU A 38 0.63 -7.97 3.53
N ASP A 39 1.52 -8.51 4.36
CA ASP A 39 1.39 -9.90 4.80
C ASP A 39 2.10 -10.09 6.15
N PRO A 40 1.34 -10.08 7.25
CA PRO A 40 -0.10 -9.83 7.35
C PRO A 40 -0.43 -8.37 7.07
N ILE A 41 -1.70 -8.10 6.79
CA ILE A 41 -2.16 -6.75 6.51
C ILE A 41 -2.29 -6.01 7.84
N VAL A 42 -1.36 -5.08 8.09
CA VAL A 42 -1.30 -4.34 9.36
C VAL A 42 -0.89 -2.91 9.07
N LEU A 43 -1.58 -1.96 9.69
CA LEU A 43 -1.23 -0.55 9.55
C LEU A 43 0.14 -0.29 10.17
N ALA A 44 1.04 0.28 9.40
CA ALA A 44 2.38 0.66 9.88
C ALA A 44 2.42 2.11 10.32
N THR A 45 1.95 3.03 9.47
CA THR A 45 1.91 4.45 9.80
C THR A 45 0.67 5.10 9.21
N ASN A 46 0.22 6.19 9.83
CA ASN A 46 -0.92 6.95 9.36
C ASN A 46 -0.68 8.43 9.60
N TYR A 47 -0.87 9.22 8.56
CA TYR A 47 -0.78 10.68 8.63
C TYR A 47 -2.04 11.27 8.02
N GLY A 48 -3.07 11.46 8.85
CA GLY A 48 -4.24 12.24 8.46
C GLY A 48 -5.53 11.45 8.20
N PHE A 49 -5.47 10.17 7.88
CA PHE A 49 -6.69 9.41 7.62
C PHE A 49 -7.49 9.17 8.90
N ALA A 50 -8.81 9.30 8.82
CA ALA A 50 -9.70 8.93 9.90
C ALA A 50 -9.82 7.41 10.00
N ALA A 51 -10.25 6.91 11.16
CA ALA A 51 -10.37 5.47 11.39
C ALA A 51 -11.25 4.79 10.32
N ARG A 52 -12.34 5.45 9.94
CA ARG A 52 -13.25 4.94 8.93
C ARG A 52 -12.55 4.78 7.57
N GLU A 53 -11.69 5.75 7.23
CA GLU A 53 -10.94 5.70 5.98
C GLU A 53 -9.89 4.59 6.02
N LEU A 54 -9.24 4.41 7.16
CA LEU A 54 -8.26 3.33 7.31
C LEU A 54 -8.92 1.96 7.18
N ASN A 55 -10.14 1.80 7.70
CA ASN A 55 -10.87 0.55 7.53
C ASN A 55 -11.22 0.29 6.07
N GLU A 56 -11.59 1.34 5.35
CA GLU A 56 -11.88 1.23 3.91
C GLU A 56 -10.62 0.84 3.14
N ILE A 57 -9.51 1.50 3.45
CA ILE A 57 -8.22 1.20 2.80
C ILE A 57 -7.81 -0.25 3.08
N GLU A 58 -7.95 -0.68 4.33
CA GLU A 58 -7.58 -2.04 4.70
C GLU A 58 -8.41 -3.07 3.92
N GLN A 59 -9.70 -2.80 3.72
CA GLN A 59 -10.57 -3.69 2.95
C GLN A 59 -10.13 -3.75 1.48
N ILE A 60 -9.76 -2.60 0.91
CA ILE A 60 -9.26 -2.56 -0.46
C ILE A 60 -7.98 -3.38 -0.59
N ILE A 61 -7.07 -3.23 0.37
CA ILE A 61 -5.83 -4.01 0.37
C ILE A 61 -6.14 -5.50 0.46
N ALA A 62 -7.07 -5.89 1.33
CA ALA A 62 -7.44 -7.30 1.48
C ALA A 62 -8.00 -7.87 0.19
N ASP A 63 -8.84 -7.08 -0.49
CA ASP A 63 -9.44 -7.52 -1.75
C ASP A 63 -8.41 -7.65 -2.88
N HIS A 64 -7.27 -6.97 -2.76
CA HIS A 64 -6.24 -6.95 -3.80
C HIS A 64 -4.91 -7.50 -3.32
N GLN A 65 -4.89 -8.22 -2.19
CA GLN A 65 -3.65 -8.64 -1.56
C GLN A 65 -2.73 -9.42 -2.49
N THR A 66 -3.27 -10.38 -3.21
CA THR A 66 -2.47 -11.20 -4.11
C THR A 66 -1.81 -10.37 -5.19
N GLU A 67 -2.56 -9.49 -5.85
CA GLU A 67 -1.99 -8.68 -6.91
C GLU A 67 -1.00 -7.63 -6.37
N LEU A 68 -1.23 -7.12 -5.17
CA LEU A 68 -0.27 -6.19 -4.57
C LEU A 68 1.04 -6.89 -4.20
N LEU A 69 0.95 -8.11 -3.67
CA LEU A 69 2.14 -8.89 -3.37
C LEU A 69 2.89 -9.27 -4.64
N GLU A 70 2.18 -9.63 -5.70
CA GLU A 70 2.80 -9.93 -6.99
C GLU A 70 3.50 -8.70 -7.56
N ALA A 71 2.87 -7.54 -7.47
CA ALA A 71 3.47 -6.29 -7.94
C ALA A 71 4.75 -5.98 -7.16
N TRP A 72 4.72 -6.17 -5.84
CA TRP A 72 5.90 -5.97 -5.01
C TRP A 72 7.02 -6.92 -5.42
N ASN A 73 6.71 -8.22 -5.54
CA ASN A 73 7.72 -9.21 -5.89
C ASN A 73 8.30 -8.97 -7.27
N ASP A 74 7.46 -8.63 -8.25
CA ASP A 74 7.92 -8.34 -9.60
C ASP A 74 8.85 -7.14 -9.62
N TYR A 75 8.52 -6.12 -8.84
CA TYR A 75 9.29 -4.87 -8.84
C TYR A 75 10.65 -5.04 -8.15
N PHE A 76 10.68 -5.76 -7.02
CA PHE A 76 11.89 -5.85 -6.20
C PHE A 76 12.70 -7.11 -6.38
N SER A 77 12.24 -8.07 -7.18
CA SER A 77 13.00 -9.30 -7.43
C SER A 77 13.82 -9.24 -8.71
N GLN A 78 13.87 -8.10 -9.35
CA GLN A 78 14.62 -7.92 -10.59
C GLN A 78 16.07 -7.61 -10.26
N THR A 79 16.89 -8.61 -10.24
CA THR A 79 18.33 -8.45 -10.01
C THR A 79 19.09 -9.10 -11.13
#